data_ad86a3af0d1b516996ced96e3031570e
#
_entry.id   ad86a3af0d1b516996ced96e3031570e
#
_cell.length_a   1.000
_cell.length_b   1.000
_cell.length_c   1.000
_cell.angle_alpha   90.00
_cell.angle_beta   90.00
_cell.angle_gamma   90.00
#
_symmetry.space_group_name_H-M   'P 1'
#
loop_
_entity.id
_entity.type
_entity.pdbx_description
1 polymer ?
#
loop_
_entity_poly.entity_id
_entity_poly.type
_entity_poly.pdbx_seq_one_letter_code
_entity_poly.pdbx_strand_id
1 'polypeptide(L)'
;VSVTIPVYRKKITSAIRSAQLMERSAAYNYQNQLDALQSTYLSIEQRADDIKRKLKLYESEVSLLNRTLELMQKEYATGATSLTDILQTTRESIDYDLLKAEANAQYNTITAEAIQLIARDVK
;
A
#
# COMPACT_ATOMS: atom_id res chain seq x y z
N VAL A 1 -11.11 8.98 66.13
CA VAL A 1 -11.62 7.87 65.30
C VAL A 1 -12.50 8.40 64.17
N SER A 2 -13.27 9.47 64.39
CA SER A 2 -14.14 10.06 63.37
C SER A 2 -13.37 10.81 62.26
N VAL A 3 -12.13 11.19 62.46
CA VAL A 3 -11.27 11.89 61.47
C VAL A 3 -10.68 10.93 60.45
N THR A 4 -10.51 9.66 60.82
CA THR A 4 -9.91 8.64 59.93
C THR A 4 -10.87 8.18 58.86
N ILE A 5 -12.18 8.16 59.17
CA ILE A 5 -13.22 7.69 58.23
C ILE A 5 -13.36 8.61 56.97
N PRO A 6 -13.42 9.95 57.09
CA PRO A 6 -13.47 10.83 55.89
C PRO A 6 -12.23 10.73 54.99
N VAL A 7 -11.04 10.60 55.59
CA VAL A 7 -9.79 10.44 54.84
C VAL A 7 -9.77 9.11 54.07
N TYR A 8 -10.26 8.05 54.69
CA TYR A 8 -10.36 6.73 54.06
C TYR A 8 -11.34 6.73 52.90
N ARG A 9 -12.48 7.40 53.05
CA ARG A 9 -13.45 7.57 51.93
C ARG A 9 -12.86 8.36 50.76
N LYS A 10 -12.10 9.41 51.02
CA LYS A 10 -11.42 10.18 50.00
C LYS A 10 -10.42 9.32 49.20
N LYS A 11 -9.66 8.48 49.89
CA LYS A 11 -8.73 7.52 49.25
C LYS A 11 -9.45 6.54 48.36
N ILE A 12 -10.54 5.96 48.80
CA ILE A 12 -11.35 5.01 48.03
C ILE A 12 -11.95 5.70 46.79
N THR A 13 -12.49 6.91 46.96
CA THR A 13 -13.08 7.67 45.85
C THR A 13 -11.99 8.05 44.83
N SER A 14 -10.81 8.45 45.28
CA SER A 14 -9.68 8.73 44.39
C SER A 14 -9.21 7.49 43.62
N ALA A 15 -9.17 6.33 44.30
CA ALA A 15 -8.79 5.06 43.68
C ALA A 15 -9.81 4.63 42.62
N ILE A 16 -11.09 4.80 42.90
CA ILE A 16 -12.18 4.50 41.94
C ILE A 16 -12.08 5.42 40.72
N ARG A 17 -11.88 6.72 40.93
CA ARG A 17 -11.68 7.68 39.83
C ARG A 17 -10.47 7.33 38.97
N SER A 18 -9.36 6.98 39.61
CA SER A 18 -8.13 6.61 38.95
C SER A 18 -8.35 5.34 38.07
N ALA A 19 -9.05 4.34 38.61
CA ALA A 19 -9.40 3.12 37.89
C ALA A 19 -10.31 3.42 36.68
N GLN A 20 -11.30 4.29 36.85
CA GLN A 20 -12.20 4.72 35.78
C GLN A 20 -11.45 5.49 34.66
N LEU A 21 -10.52 6.36 35.05
CA LEU A 21 -9.68 7.08 34.09
C LEU A 21 -8.75 6.14 33.34
N MET A 22 -8.21 5.14 34.01
CA MET A 22 -7.40 4.10 33.36
C MET A 22 -8.21 3.28 32.35
N GLU A 23 -9.43 2.89 32.71
CA GLU A 23 -10.34 2.19 31.78
C GLU A 23 -10.65 3.04 30.56
N ARG A 24 -10.96 4.32 30.74
CA ARG A 24 -11.21 5.26 29.65
C ARG A 24 -9.97 5.42 28.77
N SER A 25 -8.81 5.59 29.41
CA SER A 25 -7.53 5.72 28.69
C SER A 25 -7.23 4.47 27.89
N ALA A 26 -7.43 3.28 28.46
CA ALA A 26 -7.25 2.02 27.76
C ALA A 26 -8.22 1.88 26.58
N ALA A 27 -9.49 2.27 26.75
CA ALA A 27 -10.49 2.26 25.70
C ALA A 27 -10.13 3.21 24.55
N TYR A 28 -9.67 4.44 24.89
CA TYR A 28 -9.20 5.41 23.88
C TYR A 28 -7.95 4.92 23.16
N ASN A 29 -7.01 4.32 23.87
CA ASN A 29 -5.80 3.74 23.27
C ASN A 29 -6.15 2.61 22.31
N TYR A 30 -7.08 1.76 22.70
CA TYR A 30 -7.56 0.67 21.84
C TYR A 30 -8.24 1.22 20.59
N GLN A 31 -9.11 2.21 20.74
CA GLN A 31 -9.78 2.85 19.61
C GLN A 31 -8.77 3.53 18.68
N ASN A 32 -7.78 4.22 19.24
CA ASN A 32 -6.71 4.84 18.44
C ASN A 32 -5.89 3.81 17.68
N GLN A 33 -5.62 2.66 18.28
CA GLN A 33 -4.92 1.57 17.63
C GLN A 33 -5.74 0.99 16.47
N LEU A 34 -7.05 0.81 16.66
CA LEU A 34 -7.96 0.35 15.61
C LEU A 34 -8.02 1.35 14.45
N ASP A 35 -8.14 2.64 14.78
CA ASP A 35 -8.20 3.69 13.76
C ASP A 35 -6.89 3.76 12.97
N ALA A 36 -5.75 3.64 13.64
CA ALA A 36 -4.44 3.60 13.00
C ALA A 36 -4.29 2.39 12.10
N LEU A 37 -4.76 1.23 12.56
CA LEU A 37 -4.74 -0.01 11.78
C LEU A 37 -5.62 0.09 10.54
N GLN A 38 -6.83 0.63 10.70
CA GLN A 38 -7.76 0.86 9.60
C GLN A 38 -7.17 1.82 8.56
N SER A 39 -6.55 2.91 9.02
CA SER A 39 -5.87 3.87 8.14
C SER A 39 -4.72 3.22 7.37
N THR A 40 -3.94 2.39 8.05
CA THR A 40 -2.84 1.65 7.42
C THR A 40 -3.37 0.69 6.35
N TYR A 41 -4.43 -0.04 6.67
CA TYR A 41 -5.07 -0.97 5.74
C TYR A 41 -5.59 -0.25 4.49
N LEU A 42 -6.30 0.87 4.67
CA LEU A 42 -6.80 1.68 3.56
C LEU A 42 -5.66 2.22 2.68
N SER A 43 -4.56 2.65 3.31
CA SER A 43 -3.37 3.11 2.61
C SER A 43 -2.76 2.00 1.74
N ILE A 44 -2.67 0.77 2.28
CA ILE A 44 -2.18 -0.40 1.56
C ILE A 44 -3.09 -0.73 0.38
N GLU A 45 -4.39 -0.71 0.59
CA GLU A 45 -5.39 -0.98 -0.46
C GLU A 45 -5.28 0.04 -1.59
N GLN A 46 -5.19 1.32 -1.27
CA GLN A 46 -5.04 2.40 -2.26
C GLN A 46 -3.74 2.24 -3.07
N ARG A 47 -2.63 1.95 -2.40
CA ARG A 47 -1.34 1.72 -3.08
C ARG A 47 -1.41 0.49 -4.00
N ALA A 48 -2.07 -0.57 -3.56
CA ALA A 48 -2.26 -1.78 -4.36
C ALA A 48 -3.09 -1.49 -5.61
N ASP A 49 -4.17 -0.73 -5.48
CA ASP A 49 -5.03 -0.33 -6.60
C ASP A 49 -4.29 0.55 -7.60
N ASP A 50 -3.49 1.50 -7.12
CA ASP A 50 -2.67 2.37 -7.98
C ASP A 50 -1.67 1.55 -8.78
N ILE A 51 -1.03 0.57 -8.16
CA ILE A 51 -0.07 -0.30 -8.86
C ILE A 51 -0.77 -1.20 -9.87
N LYS A 52 -1.95 -1.73 -9.56
CA LYS A 52 -2.75 -2.49 -10.52
C LYS A 52 -3.09 -1.67 -11.76
N ARG A 53 -3.45 -0.40 -11.59
CA ARG A 53 -3.71 0.51 -12.71
C ARG A 53 -2.46 0.74 -13.54
N LYS A 54 -1.32 0.95 -12.91
CA LYS A 54 -0.03 1.10 -13.58
C LYS A 54 0.33 -0.16 -14.36
N LEU A 55 0.13 -1.34 -13.78
CA LEU A 55 0.38 -2.62 -14.47
C LEU A 55 -0.46 -2.75 -15.73
N LYS A 56 -1.74 -2.43 -15.66
CA LYS A 56 -2.63 -2.46 -16.83
C LYS A 56 -2.16 -1.48 -17.90
N LEU A 57 -1.76 -0.28 -17.51
CA LEU A 57 -1.23 0.72 -18.43
C LEU A 57 0.03 0.21 -19.12
N TYR A 58 0.99 -0.32 -18.37
CA TYR A 58 2.25 -0.82 -18.91
C TYR A 58 2.03 -2.03 -19.82
N GLU A 59 1.12 -2.94 -19.49
CA GLU A 59 0.75 -4.06 -20.34
C GLU A 59 0.16 -3.58 -21.66
N SER A 60 -0.72 -2.59 -21.63
CA SER A 60 -1.29 -1.99 -22.84
C SER A 60 -0.22 -1.33 -23.71
N GLU A 61 0.71 -0.59 -23.09
CA GLU A 61 1.79 0.08 -23.81
C GLU A 61 2.75 -0.91 -24.44
N VAL A 62 3.15 -1.95 -23.72
CA VAL A 62 4.01 -3.02 -24.27
C VAL A 62 3.33 -3.70 -25.45
N SER A 63 2.05 -4.02 -25.32
CA SER A 63 1.28 -4.64 -26.40
C SER A 63 1.22 -3.74 -27.65
N LEU A 64 0.96 -2.45 -27.44
CA LEU A 64 0.92 -1.46 -28.52
C LEU A 64 2.28 -1.32 -29.22
N LEU A 65 3.36 -1.22 -28.44
CA LEU A 65 4.72 -1.11 -28.96
C LEU A 65 5.14 -2.35 -29.73
N ASN A 66 4.77 -3.54 -29.26
CA ASN A 66 5.06 -4.79 -29.96
C ASN A 66 4.35 -4.85 -31.31
N ARG A 67 3.09 -4.43 -31.37
CA ARG A 67 2.36 -4.34 -32.66
C ARG A 67 2.99 -3.31 -33.58
N THR A 68 3.40 -2.18 -33.05
CA THR A 68 4.10 -1.13 -33.79
C THR A 68 5.41 -1.67 -34.35
N LEU A 69 6.18 -2.42 -33.55
CA LEU A 69 7.42 -3.05 -33.99
C LEU A 69 7.20 -4.05 -35.13
N GLU A 70 6.16 -4.87 -35.05
CA GLU A 70 5.80 -5.80 -36.12
C GLU A 70 5.53 -5.05 -37.43
N LEU A 71 4.76 -3.96 -37.36
CA LEU A 71 4.46 -3.12 -38.51
C LEU A 71 5.73 -2.46 -39.08
N MET A 72 6.58 -1.91 -38.19
CA MET A 72 7.83 -1.27 -38.56
C MET A 72 8.79 -2.23 -39.22
N GLN A 73 8.85 -3.49 -38.81
CA GLN A 73 9.64 -4.53 -39.47
C GLN A 73 9.20 -4.75 -40.90
N LYS A 74 7.90 -4.76 -41.16
CA LYS A 74 7.33 -4.87 -42.53
C LYS A 74 7.65 -3.63 -43.36
N GLU A 75 7.54 -2.45 -42.77
CA GLU A 75 7.86 -1.18 -43.42
C GLU A 75 9.34 -1.03 -43.69
N TYR A 76 10.20 -1.56 -42.82
CA TYR A 76 11.64 -1.58 -43.04
C TYR A 76 12.01 -2.37 -44.27
N ALA A 77 11.35 -3.51 -44.51
CA ALA A 77 11.58 -4.33 -45.70
C ALA A 77 11.27 -3.58 -47.01
N THR A 78 10.37 -2.57 -46.97
CA THR A 78 10.02 -1.73 -48.12
C THR A 78 10.77 -0.39 -48.14
N GLY A 79 11.61 -0.12 -47.13
CA GLY A 79 12.36 1.12 -47.02
C GLY A 79 11.56 2.30 -46.43
N ALA A 80 10.35 2.08 -45.94
CA ALA A 80 9.48 3.11 -45.41
C ALA A 80 9.87 3.54 -43.96
N THR A 81 10.59 2.72 -43.21
CA THR A 81 11.04 2.97 -41.85
C THR A 81 12.54 2.74 -41.73
N SER A 82 13.21 3.54 -40.89
CA SER A 82 14.65 3.40 -40.67
C SER A 82 14.93 2.42 -39.52
N LEU A 83 16.15 1.81 -39.56
CA LEU A 83 16.62 0.95 -38.47
C LEU A 83 16.71 1.70 -37.15
N THR A 84 17.08 2.98 -37.19
CA THR A 84 17.16 3.83 -36.00
C THR A 84 15.81 3.94 -35.29
N ASP A 85 14.73 4.12 -36.05
CA ASP A 85 13.37 4.21 -35.50
C ASP A 85 12.95 2.89 -34.85
N ILE A 86 13.29 1.74 -35.48
CA ILE A 86 13.02 0.42 -34.92
C ILE A 86 13.78 0.24 -33.60
N LEU A 87 15.05 0.62 -33.54
CA LEU A 87 15.86 0.51 -32.32
C LEU A 87 15.32 1.39 -31.19
N GLN A 88 14.87 2.60 -31.53
CA GLN A 88 14.27 3.52 -30.55
C GLN A 88 12.97 2.93 -29.98
N THR A 89 12.09 2.43 -30.84
CA THR A 89 10.83 1.81 -30.41
C THR A 89 11.08 0.55 -29.58
N THR A 90 12.11 -0.23 -29.93
CA THR A 90 12.54 -1.39 -29.15
C THR A 90 12.99 -0.99 -27.74
N ARG A 91 13.74 0.10 -27.61
CA ARG A 91 14.15 0.66 -26.30
C ARG A 91 12.94 1.04 -25.47
N GLU A 92 12.00 1.75 -26.07
CA GLU A 92 10.76 2.14 -25.38
C GLU A 92 10.01 0.92 -24.86
N SER A 93 9.91 -0.14 -25.67
CA SER A 93 9.27 -1.39 -25.25
C SER A 93 9.99 -2.03 -24.06
N ILE A 94 11.32 -2.06 -24.08
CA ILE A 94 12.13 -2.59 -22.99
C ILE A 94 11.95 -1.75 -21.73
N ASP A 95 11.91 -0.42 -21.84
CA ASP A 95 11.70 0.48 -20.71
C ASP A 95 10.35 0.23 -20.05
N TYR A 96 9.29 0.02 -20.82
CA TYR A 96 7.97 -0.34 -20.26
C TYR A 96 7.96 -1.73 -19.64
N ASP A 97 8.67 -2.70 -20.20
CA ASP A 97 8.83 -4.02 -19.59
C ASP A 97 9.54 -3.92 -18.22
N LEU A 98 10.55 -3.06 -18.11
CA LEU A 98 11.25 -2.79 -16.84
C LEU A 98 10.31 -2.13 -15.83
N LEU A 99 9.53 -1.14 -16.25
CA LEU A 99 8.53 -0.48 -15.40
C LEU A 99 7.48 -1.48 -14.91
N LYS A 100 7.05 -2.38 -15.79
CA LYS A 100 6.12 -3.45 -15.44
C LYS A 100 6.73 -4.39 -14.40
N ALA A 101 8.00 -4.77 -14.54
CA ALA A 101 8.71 -5.62 -13.59
C ALA A 101 8.84 -4.93 -12.22
N GLU A 102 9.17 -3.63 -12.21
CA GLU A 102 9.23 -2.83 -10.98
C GLU A 102 7.86 -2.76 -10.30
N ALA A 103 6.80 -2.52 -11.06
CA ALA A 103 5.44 -2.46 -10.53
C ALA A 103 5.00 -3.81 -9.94
N ASN A 104 5.36 -4.92 -10.58
CA ASN A 104 5.11 -6.26 -10.05
C ASN A 104 5.83 -6.49 -8.73
N ALA A 105 7.10 -6.05 -8.63
CA ALA A 105 7.87 -6.14 -7.39
C ALA A 105 7.24 -5.30 -6.28
N GLN A 106 6.79 -4.08 -6.59
CA GLN A 106 6.09 -3.21 -5.64
C GLN A 106 4.76 -3.84 -5.18
N TYR A 107 4.02 -4.45 -6.09
CA TYR A 107 2.77 -5.14 -5.75
C TYR A 107 3.02 -6.29 -4.78
N ASN A 108 4.06 -7.09 -5.04
CA ASN A 108 4.44 -8.19 -4.16
C ASN A 108 4.85 -7.69 -2.77
N THR A 109 5.58 -6.57 -2.70
CA THR A 109 5.95 -5.94 -1.44
C THR A 109 4.72 -5.47 -0.66
N ILE A 110 3.77 -4.84 -1.33
CA ILE A 110 2.52 -4.37 -0.70
C ILE A 110 1.67 -5.55 -0.22
N THR A 111 1.61 -6.63 -1.00
CA THR A 111 0.91 -7.86 -0.60
C THR A 111 1.55 -8.45 0.65
N ALA A 112 2.89 -8.47 0.73
CA ALA A 112 3.62 -8.94 1.90
C ALA A 112 3.33 -8.06 3.14
N GLU A 113 3.28 -6.74 2.97
CA GLU A 113 2.91 -5.80 4.05
C GLU A 113 1.49 -6.09 4.55
N ALA A 114 0.54 -6.33 3.65
CA ALA A 114 -0.84 -6.64 4.00
C ALA A 114 -0.94 -7.95 4.79
N ILE A 115 -0.21 -8.98 4.37
CA ILE A 115 -0.15 -10.27 5.05
C ILE A 115 0.44 -10.11 6.45
N GLN A 116 1.52 -9.34 6.61
CA GLN A 116 2.12 -9.06 7.92
C GLN A 116 1.16 -8.33 8.84
N LEU A 117 0.41 -7.38 8.31
CA LEU A 117 -0.60 -6.63 9.08
C LEU A 117 -1.69 -7.56 9.60
N ILE A 118 -2.21 -8.45 8.75
CA ILE A 118 -3.22 -9.45 9.11
C ILE A 118 -2.66 -10.42 10.16
N ALA A 119 -1.42 -10.87 10.00
CA ALA A 119 -0.76 -11.77 10.93
C ALA A 119 -0.57 -11.15 12.31
N ARG A 120 -0.34 -9.83 12.38
CA ARG A 120 -0.25 -9.09 13.64
C ARG A 120 -1.59 -9.02 14.36
N ASP A 121 -2.67 -8.89 13.62
CA ASP A 121 -4.02 -8.77 14.18
C ASP A 121 -4.54 -10.06 14.78
N VAL A 122 -4.11 -11.20 14.24
CA VAL A 122 -4.55 -12.53 14.69
C VAL A 122 -3.84 -12.93 15.99
N LYS A 123 -2.75 -12.27 16.36
CA LYS A 123 -2.07 -12.47 17.63
C LYS A 123 -2.52 -11.43 18.65
#